data_b17332cb137c2f449d6746f8367a245b
#
_entry.id   b17332cb137c2f449d6746f8367a245b
#
_cell.length_a   1.000
_cell.length_b   1.000
_cell.length_c   1.000
_cell.angle_alpha   90.00
_cell.angle_beta   90.00
_cell.angle_gamma   90.00
#
_symmetry.space_group_name_H-M   'P 1'
#
loop_
_entity.id
_entity.type
_entity.pdbx_description
1 polymer ?
#
loop_
_entity_poly.entity_id
_entity_poly.type
_entity_poly.pdbx_seq_one_letter_code
_entity_poly.pdbx_strand_id
1 'polypeptide(L)'
;MAKTKQNSSFIAVLAMIFLIGMISFVTNLAAPIGNILKMQPQIAGSNALGMMGNMMNFLAYAIMGIPAGNMLTKYGYKRTALIAIAVGFIGVFVQFLSGVVGSFPANFIVYLLGAFISGFSVCMLNTVVNPMLKLLGGKRSNQYIQIGGSFNSLMGTLTPMLVGALIGTLTAQSKIADVNPVLFIAMGVFALAFIILLFVPIEDPDQVKTTEKVESPLKFRHFVYGVIAIFLYVGVEVGIPGTLNFYLSDSVKGAGLDPSVAVRTAGFVAGTYWLLMLVGRLVSSFISGKVSSKTQLTCVSMVAIILVIWAMFSPVSTQTSMPAFTGSGFEMVKVPLSALLLVLCGLCTSVMWGTIFDLAVEGLGAATNKASGIFMAMVVGGGILPLLQNFIADKAGYMPSYWVIVAGLAFILFFAVAGSKVKKA
;
A
#
# COMPACT_ATOMS: atom_id res chain seq x y z
N MET A 1 -12.13 25.41 29.23
CA MET A 1 -12.86 24.54 28.25
C MET A 1 -12.29 24.58 26.81
N ALA A 2 -11.99 25.74 26.21
CA ALA A 2 -11.45 25.79 24.83
C ALA A 2 -10.07 25.13 24.68
N LYS A 3 -9.12 25.36 25.60
CA LYS A 3 -7.78 24.74 25.58
C LYS A 3 -7.83 23.21 25.73
N THR A 4 -8.74 22.68 26.54
CA THR A 4 -8.89 21.23 26.78
C THR A 4 -9.45 20.54 25.53
N LYS A 5 -10.41 21.17 24.83
CA LYS A 5 -10.99 20.66 23.57
C LYS A 5 -9.99 20.69 22.41
N GLN A 6 -9.12 21.68 22.37
CA GLN A 6 -8.06 21.80 21.36
C GLN A 6 -6.95 20.75 21.58
N ASN A 7 -6.58 20.45 22.83
CA ASN A 7 -5.59 19.43 23.16
C ASN A 7 -6.12 18.01 22.86
N SER A 8 -7.39 17.72 23.14
CA SER A 8 -7.98 16.42 22.84
C SER A 8 -8.05 16.16 21.34
N SER A 9 -8.34 17.18 20.54
CA SER A 9 -8.36 17.10 19.07
C SER A 9 -6.96 16.82 18.52
N PHE A 10 -5.90 17.44 19.06
CA PHE A 10 -4.52 17.21 18.60
C PHE A 10 -4.04 15.79 18.90
N ILE A 11 -4.33 15.26 20.09
CA ILE A 11 -4.00 13.87 20.47
C ILE A 11 -4.72 12.88 19.56
N ALA A 12 -5.98 13.14 19.22
CA ALA A 12 -6.72 12.29 18.28
C ALA A 12 -6.11 12.30 16.88
N VAL A 13 -5.63 13.47 16.40
CA VAL A 13 -4.91 13.56 15.10
C VAL A 13 -3.63 12.74 15.14
N LEU A 14 -2.82 12.85 16.20
CA LEU A 14 -1.60 12.06 16.35
C LEU A 14 -1.89 10.56 16.38
N ALA A 15 -2.95 10.14 17.07
CA ALA A 15 -3.38 8.74 17.07
C ALA A 15 -3.76 8.27 15.66
N MET A 16 -4.49 9.08 14.88
CA MET A 16 -4.83 8.73 13.50
C MET A 16 -3.59 8.63 12.61
N ILE A 17 -2.63 9.54 12.74
CA ILE A 17 -1.36 9.48 12.01
C ILE A 17 -0.58 8.22 12.37
N PHE A 18 -0.54 7.85 13.65
CA PHE A 18 0.09 6.61 14.10
C PHE A 18 -0.59 5.37 13.50
N LEU A 19 -1.94 5.33 13.46
CA LEU A 19 -2.68 4.25 12.83
C LEU A 19 -2.38 4.15 11.32
N ILE A 20 -2.22 5.27 10.61
CA ILE A 20 -1.80 5.27 9.21
C ILE A 20 -0.42 4.62 9.05
N GLY A 21 0.52 4.95 9.93
CA GLY A 21 1.83 4.30 9.94
C GLY A 21 1.75 2.80 10.17
N MET A 22 0.92 2.36 11.10
CA MET A 22 0.67 0.94 11.38
C MET A 22 0.06 0.21 10.17
N ILE A 23 -0.92 0.82 9.50
CA ILE A 23 -1.50 0.31 8.26
C ILE A 23 -0.40 0.06 7.22
N SER A 24 0.43 1.06 6.98
CA SER A 24 1.52 0.98 6.02
C SER A 24 2.55 -0.08 6.40
N PHE A 25 2.91 -0.16 7.67
CA PHE A 25 3.83 -1.18 8.18
C PHE A 25 3.32 -2.58 7.86
N VAL A 26 2.09 -2.90 8.24
CA VAL A 26 1.49 -4.23 8.03
C VAL A 26 1.34 -4.57 6.55
N THR A 27 0.90 -3.61 5.73
CA THR A 27 0.72 -3.81 4.29
C THR A 27 2.05 -4.11 3.59
N ASN A 28 3.13 -3.43 3.99
CA ASN A 28 4.44 -3.57 3.36
C ASN A 28 5.29 -4.74 3.91
N LEU A 29 4.79 -5.52 4.87
CA LEU A 29 5.43 -6.76 5.31
C LEU A 29 5.37 -7.87 4.25
N ALA A 30 4.31 -7.92 3.47
CA ALA A 30 3.97 -9.08 2.64
C ALA A 30 5.02 -9.41 1.57
N ALA A 31 5.56 -8.42 0.85
CA ALA A 31 6.53 -8.67 -0.20
C ALA A 31 7.89 -9.16 0.33
N PRO A 32 8.52 -8.54 1.34
CA PRO A 32 9.74 -9.07 1.95
C PRO A 32 9.56 -10.47 2.56
N ILE A 33 8.44 -10.74 3.22
CA ILE A 33 8.14 -12.09 3.74
C ILE A 33 7.96 -13.09 2.59
N GLY A 34 7.43 -12.66 1.47
CA GLY A 34 7.32 -13.45 0.25
C GLY A 34 8.65 -14.03 -0.22
N ASN A 35 9.78 -13.36 0.02
CA ASN A 35 11.10 -13.88 -0.29
C ASN A 35 11.44 -15.15 0.56
N ILE A 36 11.04 -15.18 1.84
CA ILE A 36 11.21 -16.38 2.66
C ILE A 36 10.29 -17.51 2.19
N LEU A 37 9.05 -17.17 1.83
CA LEU A 37 8.12 -18.17 1.29
C LEU A 37 8.69 -18.83 0.02
N LYS A 38 9.33 -18.05 -0.85
CA LYS A 38 9.98 -18.55 -2.07
C LYS A 38 11.15 -19.52 -1.80
N MET A 39 11.80 -19.45 -0.64
CA MET A 39 12.85 -20.38 -0.25
C MET A 39 12.31 -21.77 0.16
N GLN A 40 11.01 -21.90 0.43
CA GLN A 40 10.43 -23.20 0.76
C GLN A 40 10.48 -24.12 -0.47
N PRO A 41 11.01 -25.37 -0.35
CA PRO A 41 11.20 -26.28 -1.49
C PRO A 41 9.91 -26.54 -2.30
N GLN A 42 8.77 -26.55 -1.62
CA GLN A 42 7.46 -26.81 -2.23
C GLN A 42 6.92 -25.63 -3.05
N ILE A 43 7.41 -24.41 -2.78
CA ILE A 43 7.08 -23.20 -3.55
C ILE A 43 8.04 -23.04 -4.74
N ALA A 44 9.22 -23.66 -4.66
CA ALA A 44 10.20 -23.78 -5.75
C ALA A 44 10.56 -22.43 -6.41
N GLY A 45 10.68 -21.38 -5.63
CA GLY A 45 11.04 -20.04 -6.12
C GLY A 45 9.94 -19.30 -6.89
N SER A 46 8.69 -19.77 -6.89
CA SER A 46 7.58 -19.10 -7.56
C SER A 46 7.31 -17.70 -6.98
N ASN A 47 7.40 -16.68 -7.83
CA ASN A 47 7.09 -15.31 -7.47
C ASN A 47 5.59 -15.13 -7.20
N ALA A 48 4.73 -15.82 -7.95
CA ALA A 48 3.28 -15.78 -7.74
C ALA A 48 2.91 -16.32 -6.36
N LEU A 49 3.45 -17.47 -5.95
CA LEU A 49 3.19 -18.01 -4.61
C LEU A 49 3.80 -17.15 -3.50
N GLY A 50 4.99 -16.57 -3.72
CA GLY A 50 5.59 -15.61 -2.81
C GLY A 50 4.72 -14.35 -2.59
N MET A 51 3.96 -13.93 -3.63
CA MET A 51 3.07 -12.77 -3.55
C MET A 51 1.67 -13.10 -2.97
N MET A 52 1.36 -14.38 -2.69
CA MET A 52 0.03 -14.77 -2.19
C MET A 52 -0.35 -14.11 -0.87
N GLY A 53 0.62 -13.87 0.03
CA GLY A 53 0.37 -13.15 1.28
C GLY A 53 -0.13 -11.73 1.04
N ASN A 54 0.48 -11.01 0.08
CA ASN A 54 0.02 -9.71 -0.36
C ASN A 54 -1.39 -9.79 -0.98
N MET A 55 -1.63 -10.77 -1.85
CA MET A 55 -2.93 -10.99 -2.46
C MET A 55 -4.02 -11.20 -1.40
N MET A 56 -3.78 -12.03 -0.39
CA MET A 56 -4.74 -12.31 0.67
C MET A 56 -5.05 -11.07 1.52
N ASN A 57 -4.03 -10.25 1.82
CA ASN A 57 -4.22 -8.99 2.53
C ASN A 57 -5.14 -8.03 1.77
N PHE A 58 -4.91 -7.85 0.47
CA PHE A 58 -5.72 -6.97 -0.37
C PHE A 58 -7.09 -7.57 -0.75
N LEU A 59 -7.22 -8.90 -0.83
CA LEU A 59 -8.52 -9.56 -1.07
C LEU A 59 -9.53 -9.22 0.03
N ALA A 60 -9.05 -9.04 1.25
CA ALA A 60 -9.87 -8.62 2.38
C ALA A 60 -10.56 -7.27 2.13
N TYR A 61 -9.96 -6.35 1.37
CA TYR A 61 -10.58 -5.06 1.04
C TYR A 61 -11.83 -5.23 0.18
N ALA A 62 -11.83 -6.16 -0.78
CA ALA A 62 -13.00 -6.41 -1.61
C ALA A 62 -14.20 -6.87 -0.77
N ILE A 63 -13.95 -7.64 0.27
CA ILE A 63 -15.00 -8.20 1.14
C ILE A 63 -15.38 -7.21 2.24
N MET A 64 -14.40 -6.55 2.86
CA MET A 64 -14.60 -5.73 4.06
C MET A 64 -14.90 -4.26 3.76
N GLY A 65 -14.65 -3.76 2.55
CA GLY A 65 -14.81 -2.33 2.22
C GLY A 65 -16.21 -1.80 2.52
N ILE A 66 -17.25 -2.48 2.05
CA ILE A 66 -18.65 -2.09 2.33
C ILE A 66 -19.04 -2.37 3.79
N PRO A 67 -18.80 -3.57 4.37
CA PRO A 67 -19.05 -3.82 5.79
C PRO A 67 -18.35 -2.84 6.73
N ALA A 68 -17.12 -2.44 6.46
CA ALA A 68 -16.39 -1.47 7.28
C ALA A 68 -17.10 -0.11 7.34
N GLY A 69 -17.62 0.38 6.20
CA GLY A 69 -18.45 1.58 6.15
C GLY A 69 -19.72 1.46 6.98
N ASN A 70 -20.38 0.29 6.95
CA ASN A 70 -21.56 0.03 7.77
C ASN A 70 -21.23 -0.06 9.27
N MET A 71 -20.07 -0.63 9.62
CA MET A 71 -19.58 -0.66 11.00
C MET A 71 -19.32 0.75 11.52
N LEU A 72 -18.73 1.62 10.69
CA LEU A 72 -18.47 3.00 11.04
C LEU A 72 -19.75 3.76 11.38
N THR A 73 -20.82 3.59 10.59
CA THR A 73 -22.11 4.20 10.86
C THR A 73 -22.82 3.61 12.08
N LYS A 74 -22.65 2.31 12.36
CA LYS A 74 -23.35 1.62 13.45
C LYS A 74 -22.63 1.77 14.81
N TYR A 75 -21.31 1.68 14.82
CA TYR A 75 -20.50 1.61 16.05
C TYR A 75 -19.68 2.88 16.31
N GLY A 76 -19.58 3.79 15.34
CA GLY A 76 -18.75 4.98 15.40
C GLY A 76 -17.28 4.71 15.12
N TYR A 77 -16.49 5.78 15.09
CA TYR A 77 -15.08 5.74 14.69
C TYR A 77 -14.21 4.98 15.70
N LYS A 78 -14.31 5.33 17.00
CA LYS A 78 -13.47 4.73 18.05
C LYS A 78 -13.66 3.23 18.17
N ARG A 79 -14.92 2.76 18.25
CA ARG A 79 -15.22 1.34 18.41
C ARG A 79 -14.81 0.55 17.18
N THR A 80 -15.07 1.07 15.99
CA THR A 80 -14.65 0.42 14.72
C THR A 80 -13.14 0.30 14.66
N ALA A 81 -12.38 1.33 15.05
CA ALA A 81 -10.92 1.27 15.09
C ALA A 81 -10.39 0.24 16.11
N LEU A 82 -10.97 0.20 17.32
CA LEU A 82 -10.59 -0.80 18.33
C LEU A 82 -10.84 -2.24 17.87
N ILE A 83 -11.99 -2.50 17.24
CA ILE A 83 -12.30 -3.80 16.64
C ILE A 83 -11.27 -4.13 15.55
N ALA A 84 -10.97 -3.15 14.69
CA ALA A 84 -10.00 -3.33 13.61
C ALA A 84 -8.61 -3.69 14.13
N ILE A 85 -8.13 -3.00 15.17
CA ILE A 85 -6.82 -3.26 15.81
C ILE A 85 -6.79 -4.66 16.43
N ALA A 86 -7.85 -5.07 17.12
CA ALA A 86 -7.96 -6.41 17.71
C ALA A 86 -7.94 -7.50 16.62
N VAL A 87 -8.68 -7.31 15.52
CA VAL A 87 -8.67 -8.21 14.36
C VAL A 87 -7.27 -8.29 13.72
N GLY A 88 -6.57 -7.16 13.64
CA GLY A 88 -5.20 -7.11 13.11
C GLY A 88 -4.21 -7.88 13.97
N PHE A 89 -4.29 -7.72 15.29
CA PHE A 89 -3.49 -8.50 16.23
C PHE A 89 -3.72 -10.00 16.04
N ILE A 90 -4.99 -10.43 15.97
CA ILE A 90 -5.34 -11.84 15.73
C ILE A 90 -4.78 -12.32 14.38
N GLY A 91 -4.88 -11.52 13.33
CA GLY A 91 -4.36 -11.87 12.01
C GLY A 91 -2.85 -12.09 12.02
N VAL A 92 -2.08 -11.21 12.66
CA VAL A 92 -0.62 -11.36 12.80
C VAL A 92 -0.27 -12.52 13.71
N PHE A 93 -1.04 -12.76 14.78
CA PHE A 93 -0.86 -13.92 15.63
C PHE A 93 -1.08 -15.24 14.87
N VAL A 94 -2.09 -15.32 13.99
CA VAL A 94 -2.31 -16.46 13.11
C VAL A 94 -1.15 -16.63 12.13
N GLN A 95 -0.59 -15.53 11.59
CA GLN A 95 0.64 -15.62 10.78
C GLN A 95 1.81 -16.20 11.60
N PHE A 96 1.97 -15.78 12.85
CA PHE A 96 2.99 -16.36 13.74
C PHE A 96 2.80 -17.86 13.95
N LEU A 97 1.56 -18.32 14.14
CA LEU A 97 1.28 -19.75 14.29
C LEU A 97 1.70 -20.57 13.06
N SER A 98 1.81 -19.98 11.88
CA SER A 98 2.31 -20.66 10.69
C SER A 98 3.75 -21.18 10.86
N GLY A 99 4.57 -20.50 11.66
CA GLY A 99 5.92 -20.95 12.01
C GLY A 99 5.97 -22.12 12.99
N VAL A 100 4.86 -22.39 13.68
CA VAL A 100 4.71 -23.48 14.69
C VAL A 100 3.98 -24.68 14.11
N VAL A 101 3.06 -24.45 13.18
CA VAL A 101 2.25 -25.50 12.54
C VAL A 101 3.09 -26.23 11.50
N GLY A 102 3.64 -27.38 11.88
CA GLY A 102 4.17 -28.47 11.05
C GLY A 102 4.82 -28.08 9.71
N SER A 103 4.42 -28.81 8.67
CA SER A 103 5.00 -28.73 7.33
C SER A 103 4.01 -28.16 6.31
N PHE A 104 4.54 -27.84 5.10
CA PHE A 104 3.73 -27.50 3.94
C PHE A 104 2.74 -28.66 3.60
N PRO A 105 1.49 -28.36 3.20
CA PRO A 105 0.93 -27.03 2.92
C PRO A 105 0.30 -26.30 4.12
N ALA A 106 0.19 -26.95 5.30
CA ALA A 106 -0.55 -26.43 6.43
C ALA A 106 0.01 -25.07 6.92
N ASN A 107 1.32 -24.96 7.08
CA ASN A 107 1.98 -23.72 7.49
C ASN A 107 1.72 -22.56 6.52
N PHE A 108 1.75 -22.83 5.19
CA PHE A 108 1.49 -21.83 4.16
C PHE A 108 0.02 -21.36 4.19
N ILE A 109 -0.93 -22.31 4.33
CA ILE A 109 -2.37 -21.98 4.44
C ILE A 109 -2.64 -21.14 5.69
N VAL A 110 -2.05 -21.50 6.84
CA VAL A 110 -2.21 -20.71 8.08
C VAL A 110 -1.64 -19.30 7.93
N TYR A 111 -0.47 -19.16 7.27
CA TYR A 111 0.08 -17.84 6.96
C TYR A 111 -0.87 -17.01 6.10
N LEU A 112 -1.43 -17.59 5.03
CA LEU A 112 -2.36 -16.91 4.13
C LEU A 112 -3.66 -16.49 4.85
N LEU A 113 -4.21 -17.34 5.72
CA LEU A 113 -5.37 -17.02 6.55
C LEU A 113 -5.06 -15.85 7.49
N GLY A 114 -3.90 -15.86 8.12
CA GLY A 114 -3.46 -14.76 8.97
C GLY A 114 -3.31 -13.44 8.18
N ALA A 115 -2.74 -13.49 6.98
CA ALA A 115 -2.63 -12.34 6.08
C ALA A 115 -4.00 -11.79 5.67
N PHE A 116 -4.96 -12.67 5.39
CA PHE A 116 -6.34 -12.29 5.06
C PHE A 116 -7.05 -11.61 6.25
N ILE A 117 -6.92 -12.16 7.46
CA ILE A 117 -7.48 -11.56 8.68
C ILE A 117 -6.84 -10.20 8.95
N SER A 118 -5.52 -10.06 8.79
CA SER A 118 -4.83 -8.77 8.90
C SER A 118 -5.36 -7.76 7.89
N GLY A 119 -5.68 -8.20 6.68
CA GLY A 119 -6.28 -7.37 5.63
C GLY A 119 -7.62 -6.77 6.02
N PHE A 120 -8.48 -7.48 6.76
CA PHE A 120 -9.73 -6.92 7.31
C PHE A 120 -9.43 -5.75 8.24
N SER A 121 -8.44 -5.89 9.12
CA SER A 121 -8.02 -4.81 10.02
C SER A 121 -7.58 -3.57 9.24
N VAL A 122 -6.69 -3.77 8.27
CA VAL A 122 -6.12 -2.68 7.47
C VAL A 122 -7.22 -1.95 6.68
N CYS A 123 -8.18 -2.68 6.10
CA CYS A 123 -9.34 -2.11 5.42
C CYS A 123 -10.24 -1.28 6.38
N MET A 124 -10.59 -1.84 7.53
CA MET A 124 -11.39 -1.14 8.54
C MET A 124 -10.69 0.13 9.04
N LEU A 125 -9.39 0.06 9.32
CA LEU A 125 -8.61 1.22 9.76
C LEU A 125 -8.55 2.31 8.69
N ASN A 126 -8.31 1.97 7.43
CA ASN A 126 -8.36 2.94 6.33
C ASN A 126 -9.71 3.63 6.20
N THR A 127 -10.80 2.90 6.46
CA THR A 127 -12.17 3.45 6.45
C THR A 127 -12.39 4.44 7.60
N VAL A 128 -11.71 4.27 8.73
CA VAL A 128 -11.80 5.15 9.91
C VAL A 128 -10.90 6.38 9.79
N VAL A 129 -9.62 6.18 9.43
CA VAL A 129 -8.55 7.17 9.66
C VAL A 129 -8.71 8.39 8.75
N ASN A 130 -8.98 8.16 7.46
CA ASN A 130 -9.07 9.25 6.49
C ASN A 130 -10.24 10.21 6.76
N PRO A 131 -11.49 9.74 6.95
CA PRO A 131 -12.60 10.62 7.31
C PRO A 131 -12.37 11.30 8.66
N MET A 132 -11.74 10.62 9.62
CA MET A 132 -11.47 11.18 10.94
C MET A 132 -10.45 12.33 10.87
N LEU A 133 -9.37 12.19 10.09
CA LEU A 133 -8.43 13.29 9.86
C LEU A 133 -9.10 14.49 9.18
N LYS A 134 -10.03 14.22 8.26
CA LYS A 134 -10.82 15.28 7.60
C LYS A 134 -11.70 16.02 8.61
N LEU A 135 -12.36 15.29 9.49
CA LEU A 135 -13.23 15.85 10.53
C LEU A 135 -12.44 16.66 11.57
N LEU A 136 -11.40 16.06 12.14
CA LEU A 136 -10.57 16.70 13.19
C LEU A 136 -9.78 17.90 12.64
N GLY A 137 -9.41 17.85 11.37
CA GLY A 137 -8.62 18.89 10.71
C GLY A 137 -9.40 20.17 10.41
N GLY A 138 -10.72 20.09 10.21
CA GLY A 138 -11.53 21.24 9.82
C GLY A 138 -10.91 22.00 8.65
N LYS A 139 -10.57 23.28 8.86
CA LYS A 139 -9.87 24.11 7.86
C LYS A 139 -8.47 23.62 7.48
N ARG A 140 -7.84 22.78 8.31
CA ARG A 140 -6.51 22.18 8.10
C ARG A 140 -6.58 20.71 7.71
N SER A 141 -7.75 20.21 7.29
CA SER A 141 -7.97 18.80 6.96
C SER A 141 -6.98 18.28 5.91
N ASN A 142 -6.76 19.03 4.84
CA ASN A 142 -5.79 18.66 3.81
C ASN A 142 -4.37 18.53 4.35
N GLN A 143 -3.97 19.43 5.26
CA GLN A 143 -2.65 19.36 5.89
C GLN A 143 -2.49 18.08 6.71
N TYR A 144 -3.48 17.70 7.51
CA TYR A 144 -3.40 16.48 8.31
C TYR A 144 -3.46 15.20 7.47
N ILE A 145 -4.24 15.19 6.39
CA ILE A 145 -4.25 14.07 5.43
C ILE A 145 -2.88 13.94 4.75
N GLN A 146 -2.24 15.02 4.36
CA GLN A 146 -0.90 15.00 3.77
C GLN A 146 0.17 14.54 4.76
N ILE A 147 0.11 14.97 6.01
CA ILE A 147 1.01 14.50 7.07
C ILE A 147 0.81 12.98 7.29
N GLY A 148 -0.45 12.53 7.35
CA GLY A 148 -0.76 11.11 7.44
C GLY A 148 -0.21 10.32 6.24
N GLY A 149 -0.40 10.83 5.02
CA GLY A 149 0.14 10.24 3.79
C GLY A 149 1.68 10.19 3.78
N SER A 150 2.33 11.22 4.32
CA SER A 150 3.79 11.25 4.48
C SER A 150 4.25 10.18 5.48
N PHE A 151 3.54 10.02 6.59
CA PHE A 151 3.85 9.00 7.58
C PHE A 151 3.60 7.58 7.04
N ASN A 152 2.57 7.40 6.21
CA ASN A 152 2.37 6.17 5.45
C ASN A 152 3.60 5.83 4.60
N SER A 153 4.08 6.78 3.79
CA SER A 153 5.26 6.55 2.94
C SER A 153 6.53 6.31 3.76
N LEU A 154 6.70 6.99 4.88
CA LEU A 154 7.82 6.76 5.80
C LEU A 154 7.82 5.32 6.33
N MET A 155 6.68 4.83 6.79
CA MET A 155 6.56 3.45 7.27
C MET A 155 6.70 2.44 6.13
N GLY A 156 6.20 2.75 4.93
CA GLY A 156 6.45 1.98 3.72
C GLY A 156 7.94 1.88 3.38
N THR A 157 8.70 2.95 3.64
CA THR A 157 10.16 2.98 3.49
C THR A 157 10.85 2.09 4.53
N LEU A 158 10.50 2.25 5.81
CA LEU A 158 11.19 1.57 6.91
C LEU A 158 10.87 0.07 6.98
N THR A 159 9.67 -0.34 6.57
CA THR A 159 9.23 -1.74 6.70
C THR A 159 10.09 -2.74 5.93
N PRO A 160 10.29 -2.62 4.60
CA PRO A 160 11.13 -3.58 3.87
C PRO A 160 12.58 -3.56 4.35
N MET A 161 13.07 -2.42 4.84
CA MET A 161 14.42 -2.30 5.41
C MET A 161 14.52 -3.04 6.74
N LEU A 162 13.54 -2.86 7.64
CA LEU A 162 13.48 -3.58 8.91
C LEU A 162 13.42 -5.09 8.68
N VAL A 163 12.57 -5.54 7.76
CA VAL A 163 12.46 -6.95 7.42
C VAL A 163 13.79 -7.48 6.87
N GLY A 164 14.39 -6.77 5.92
CA GLY A 164 15.71 -7.15 5.36
C GLY A 164 16.81 -7.21 6.42
N ALA A 165 16.80 -6.30 7.40
CA ALA A 165 17.78 -6.28 8.49
C ALA A 165 17.57 -7.43 9.50
N LEU A 166 16.32 -7.79 9.80
CA LEU A 166 16.01 -8.83 10.79
C LEU A 166 16.12 -10.25 10.23
N ILE A 167 15.78 -10.44 8.95
CA ILE A 167 15.84 -11.75 8.31
C ILE A 167 17.28 -12.09 7.88
N GLY A 168 18.09 -11.08 7.52
CA GLY A 168 19.46 -11.29 7.07
C GLY A 168 19.55 -11.99 5.71
N THR A 169 20.56 -12.85 5.55
CA THR A 169 20.77 -13.62 4.30
C THR A 169 19.81 -14.82 4.23
N LEU A 170 19.05 -14.88 3.14
CA LEU A 170 18.21 -16.03 2.85
C LEU A 170 19.04 -17.20 2.32
N THR A 171 18.80 -18.37 2.87
CA THR A 171 19.44 -19.63 2.48
C THR A 171 18.38 -20.70 2.20
N ALA A 172 18.79 -21.82 1.61
CA ALA A 172 17.90 -22.97 1.41
C ALA A 172 17.37 -23.57 2.74
N GLN A 173 17.97 -23.23 3.87
CA GLN A 173 17.53 -23.64 5.22
C GLN A 173 16.58 -22.62 5.86
N SER A 174 16.34 -21.45 5.25
CA SER A 174 15.42 -20.44 5.78
C SER A 174 14.01 -20.98 5.92
N LYS A 175 13.42 -20.78 7.12
CA LYS A 175 12.09 -21.28 7.48
C LYS A 175 11.08 -20.14 7.62
N ILE A 176 9.80 -20.46 7.52
CA ILE A 176 8.72 -19.48 7.78
C ILE A 176 8.88 -18.88 9.20
N ALA A 177 9.36 -19.65 10.16
CA ALA A 177 9.60 -19.15 11.53
C ALA A 177 10.65 -18.03 11.61
N ASP A 178 11.51 -17.84 10.61
CA ASP A 178 12.52 -16.78 10.60
C ASP A 178 11.90 -15.38 10.49
N VAL A 179 10.62 -15.28 10.10
CA VAL A 179 9.84 -14.01 10.17
C VAL A 179 9.31 -13.67 11.56
N ASN A 180 9.39 -14.58 12.53
CA ASN A 180 8.81 -14.36 13.85
C ASN A 180 9.25 -13.06 14.55
N PRO A 181 10.52 -12.61 14.50
CA PRO A 181 10.90 -11.33 15.08
C PRO A 181 10.09 -10.15 14.53
N VAL A 182 9.84 -10.14 13.22
CA VAL A 182 9.05 -9.11 12.55
C VAL A 182 7.57 -9.18 12.97
N LEU A 183 7.02 -10.40 13.08
CA LEU A 183 5.64 -10.61 13.51
C LEU A 183 5.44 -10.22 14.99
N PHE A 184 6.43 -10.45 15.86
CA PHE A 184 6.39 -9.97 17.24
C PHE A 184 6.36 -8.43 17.32
N ILE A 185 7.15 -7.75 16.49
CA ILE A 185 7.12 -6.28 16.39
C ILE A 185 5.72 -5.84 15.92
N ALA A 186 5.16 -6.49 14.90
CA ALA A 186 3.82 -6.16 14.40
C ALA A 186 2.75 -6.36 15.48
N MET A 187 2.77 -7.46 16.22
CA MET A 187 1.85 -7.69 17.36
C MET A 187 2.02 -6.62 18.43
N GLY A 188 3.27 -6.25 18.77
CA GLY A 188 3.57 -5.19 19.73
C GLY A 188 3.00 -3.83 19.29
N VAL A 189 3.11 -3.50 18.01
CA VAL A 189 2.54 -2.26 17.44
C VAL A 189 1.01 -2.27 17.51
N PHE A 190 0.34 -3.38 17.20
CA PHE A 190 -1.11 -3.50 17.37
C PHE A 190 -1.54 -3.39 18.83
N ALA A 191 -0.85 -4.05 19.76
CA ALA A 191 -1.14 -3.96 21.18
C ALA A 191 -0.97 -2.53 21.72
N LEU A 192 0.12 -1.85 21.33
CA LEU A 192 0.37 -0.45 21.67
C LEU A 192 -0.72 0.47 21.11
N ALA A 193 -1.09 0.28 19.84
CA ALA A 193 -2.16 1.04 19.19
C ALA A 193 -3.50 0.87 19.92
N PHE A 194 -3.82 -0.35 20.35
CA PHE A 194 -5.04 -0.64 21.10
C PHE A 194 -5.06 0.11 22.43
N ILE A 195 -3.97 0.03 23.19
CA ILE A 195 -3.82 0.71 24.47
C ILE A 195 -3.93 2.25 24.28
N ILE A 196 -3.20 2.82 23.34
CA ILE A 196 -3.27 4.26 23.04
C ILE A 196 -4.71 4.66 22.73
N LEU A 197 -5.38 3.94 21.84
CA LEU A 197 -6.72 4.30 21.39
C LEU A 197 -7.78 4.16 22.49
N LEU A 198 -7.61 3.26 23.45
CA LEU A 198 -8.50 3.17 24.62
C LEU A 198 -8.57 4.50 25.39
N PHE A 199 -7.43 5.18 25.56
CA PHE A 199 -7.32 6.40 26.35
C PHE A 199 -7.55 7.69 25.53
N VAL A 200 -7.43 7.63 24.19
CA VAL A 200 -7.66 8.80 23.33
C VAL A 200 -9.15 9.11 23.25
N PRO A 201 -9.59 10.32 23.64
CA PRO A 201 -10.97 10.73 23.46
C PRO A 201 -11.23 11.03 21.97
N ILE A 202 -12.06 10.22 21.34
CA ILE A 202 -12.55 10.42 19.99
C ILE A 202 -14.04 10.64 20.09
N GLU A 203 -14.49 11.85 19.75
CA GLU A 203 -15.91 12.17 19.61
C GLU A 203 -16.38 11.69 18.23
N ASP A 204 -17.43 10.86 18.22
CA ASP A 204 -18.08 10.50 16.96
C ASP A 204 -18.81 11.74 16.43
N PRO A 205 -18.71 12.04 15.13
CA PRO A 205 -19.48 13.12 14.54
C PRO A 205 -20.97 12.84 14.69
N ASP A 206 -21.75 13.89 14.96
CA ASP A 206 -23.20 13.79 14.93
C ASP A 206 -23.65 13.12 13.64
N GLN A 207 -24.33 12.00 13.76
CA GLN A 207 -24.84 11.25 12.62
C GLN A 207 -25.89 12.12 11.91
N VAL A 208 -25.48 12.81 10.85
CA VAL A 208 -26.45 13.42 9.94
C VAL A 208 -27.19 12.28 9.25
N LYS A 209 -28.34 11.93 9.80
CA LYS A 209 -29.30 11.05 9.16
C LYS A 209 -29.84 11.75 7.91
N THR A 210 -29.11 11.60 6.81
CA THR A 210 -29.63 11.99 5.50
C THR A 210 -30.76 11.04 5.13
N THR A 211 -31.98 11.52 5.28
CA THR A 211 -33.24 10.82 4.91
C THR A 211 -33.46 10.81 3.38
N GLU A 212 -32.64 11.50 2.62
CA GLU A 212 -32.74 11.52 1.16
C GLU A 212 -32.16 10.27 0.52
N LYS A 213 -32.87 9.70 -0.46
CA LYS A 213 -32.40 8.60 -1.31
C LYS A 213 -31.20 9.08 -2.14
N VAL A 214 -30.00 8.85 -1.64
CA VAL A 214 -28.77 9.18 -2.36
C VAL A 214 -28.63 8.27 -3.57
N GLU A 215 -28.53 8.84 -4.76
CA GLU A 215 -28.30 8.11 -6.01
C GLU A 215 -27.03 7.25 -5.96
N SER A 216 -27.03 6.17 -6.76
CA SER A 216 -25.82 5.32 -6.84
C SER A 216 -24.73 6.06 -7.61
N PRO A 217 -23.51 6.18 -7.04
CA PRO A 217 -22.38 6.83 -7.73
C PRO A 217 -21.99 6.09 -9.02
N LEU A 218 -22.35 4.80 -9.16
CA LEU A 218 -22.09 4.01 -10.37
C LEU A 218 -22.86 4.49 -11.62
N LYS A 219 -23.86 5.37 -11.47
CA LYS A 219 -24.53 6.01 -12.60
C LYS A 219 -23.64 7.03 -13.32
N PHE A 220 -22.64 7.55 -12.62
CA PHE A 220 -21.71 8.54 -13.17
C PHE A 220 -20.54 7.86 -13.86
N ARG A 221 -20.44 8.02 -15.19
CA ARG A 221 -19.43 7.36 -16.02
C ARG A 221 -17.99 7.66 -15.58
N HIS A 222 -17.70 8.93 -15.23
CA HIS A 222 -16.37 9.32 -14.76
C HIS A 222 -16.01 8.64 -13.44
N PHE A 223 -16.99 8.40 -12.56
CA PHE A 223 -16.78 7.64 -11.32
C PHE A 223 -16.45 6.18 -11.62
N VAL A 224 -17.15 5.54 -12.54
CA VAL A 224 -16.85 4.14 -12.93
C VAL A 224 -15.43 4.02 -13.47
N TYR A 225 -14.99 4.93 -14.34
CA TYR A 225 -13.61 4.93 -14.80
C TYR A 225 -12.62 5.25 -13.67
N GLY A 226 -12.96 6.13 -12.73
CA GLY A 226 -12.17 6.41 -11.54
C GLY A 226 -12.00 5.19 -10.63
N VAL A 227 -13.06 4.39 -10.48
CA VAL A 227 -13.05 3.13 -9.73
C VAL A 227 -12.11 2.09 -10.37
N ILE A 228 -12.11 2.00 -11.71
CA ILE A 228 -11.16 1.15 -12.44
C ILE A 228 -9.74 1.73 -12.32
N ALA A 229 -9.59 3.05 -12.42
CA ALA A 229 -8.29 3.70 -12.31
C ALA A 229 -7.65 3.49 -10.94
N ILE A 230 -8.41 3.53 -9.83
CA ILE A 230 -7.86 3.27 -8.50
C ILE A 230 -7.46 1.80 -8.32
N PHE A 231 -8.25 0.86 -8.84
CA PHE A 231 -7.90 -0.55 -8.85
C PHE A 231 -6.55 -0.78 -9.53
N LEU A 232 -6.37 -0.21 -10.72
CA LEU A 232 -5.12 -0.32 -11.49
C LEU A 232 -3.97 0.42 -10.78
N TYR A 233 -4.23 1.62 -10.23
CA TYR A 233 -3.22 2.41 -9.54
C TYR A 233 -2.63 1.67 -8.33
N VAL A 234 -3.48 1.11 -7.46
CA VAL A 234 -2.97 0.39 -6.27
C VAL A 234 -2.16 -0.82 -6.70
N GLY A 235 -2.58 -1.48 -7.78
CA GLY A 235 -1.79 -2.56 -8.39
C GLY A 235 -0.42 -2.10 -8.91
N VAL A 236 -0.35 -0.93 -9.53
CA VAL A 236 0.91 -0.32 -9.99
C VAL A 236 1.78 0.09 -8.80
N GLU A 237 1.20 0.76 -7.80
CA GLU A 237 1.89 1.25 -6.60
C GLU A 237 2.57 0.12 -5.83
N VAL A 238 1.89 -1.01 -5.65
CA VAL A 238 2.41 -2.18 -4.93
C VAL A 238 3.23 -3.09 -5.84
N GLY A 239 2.84 -3.24 -7.10
CA GLY A 239 3.46 -4.15 -8.06
C GLY A 239 4.87 -3.73 -8.42
N ILE A 240 5.14 -2.44 -8.61
CA ILE A 240 6.49 -1.96 -8.95
C ILE A 240 7.50 -2.36 -7.88
N PRO A 241 7.39 -1.90 -6.61
CA PRO A 241 8.39 -2.20 -5.59
C PRO A 241 8.36 -3.67 -5.15
N GLY A 242 7.20 -4.33 -5.16
CA GLY A 242 7.07 -5.74 -4.79
C GLY A 242 7.80 -6.67 -5.76
N THR A 243 7.56 -6.52 -7.06
CA THR A 243 8.25 -7.31 -8.10
C THR A 243 9.72 -6.92 -8.22
N LEU A 244 10.05 -5.64 -8.04
CA LEU A 244 11.43 -5.16 -7.99
C LEU A 244 12.21 -5.79 -6.83
N ASN A 245 11.58 -5.94 -5.66
CA ASN A 245 12.19 -6.62 -4.51
C ASN A 245 12.51 -8.08 -4.86
N PHE A 246 11.60 -8.80 -5.50
CA PHE A 246 11.84 -10.17 -5.96
C PHE A 246 12.93 -10.25 -7.03
N TYR A 247 12.91 -9.33 -8.00
CA TYR A 247 13.92 -9.24 -9.06
C TYR A 247 15.34 -9.06 -8.52
N LEU A 248 15.50 -8.16 -7.53
CA LEU A 248 16.81 -7.87 -6.94
C LEU A 248 17.28 -8.98 -5.99
N SER A 249 16.37 -9.63 -5.28
CA SER A 249 16.70 -10.72 -4.35
C SER A 249 16.95 -12.06 -5.04
N ASP A 250 16.55 -12.21 -6.30
CA ASP A 250 16.77 -13.43 -7.08
C ASP A 250 18.13 -13.37 -7.79
N SER A 251 19.13 -14.04 -7.23
CA SER A 251 20.49 -14.07 -7.76
C SER A 251 20.64 -14.90 -9.05
N VAL A 252 19.67 -15.75 -9.38
CA VAL A 252 19.76 -16.70 -10.51
C VAL A 252 19.02 -16.20 -11.73
N LYS A 253 17.73 -15.81 -11.57
CA LYS A 253 16.86 -15.37 -12.67
C LYS A 253 16.60 -13.87 -12.69
N GLY A 254 17.04 -13.16 -11.65
CA GLY A 254 16.80 -11.75 -11.45
C GLY A 254 17.98 -10.87 -11.84
N ALA A 255 18.34 -9.97 -10.94
CA ALA A 255 19.37 -8.94 -11.15
C ALA A 255 20.81 -9.46 -11.15
N GLY A 256 21.04 -10.72 -10.78
CA GLY A 256 22.38 -11.31 -10.68
C GLY A 256 23.25 -10.71 -9.57
N LEU A 257 22.63 -10.17 -8.50
CA LEU A 257 23.36 -9.67 -7.34
C LEU A 257 23.94 -10.83 -6.51
N ASP A 258 25.02 -10.53 -5.79
CA ASP A 258 25.62 -11.50 -4.86
C ASP A 258 24.57 -11.92 -3.82
N PRO A 259 24.34 -13.25 -3.62
CA PRO A 259 23.35 -13.76 -2.69
C PRO A 259 23.50 -13.22 -1.26
N SER A 260 24.72 -12.92 -0.83
CA SER A 260 25.01 -12.40 0.52
C SER A 260 24.42 -11.01 0.78
N VAL A 261 24.23 -10.21 -0.27
CA VAL A 261 23.74 -8.82 -0.18
C VAL A 261 22.42 -8.59 -0.90
N ALA A 262 21.97 -9.52 -1.73
CA ALA A 262 20.82 -9.37 -2.61
C ALA A 262 19.53 -8.97 -1.87
N VAL A 263 19.19 -9.67 -0.79
CA VAL A 263 17.96 -9.42 0.00
C VAL A 263 18.01 -8.06 0.70
N ARG A 264 19.18 -7.72 1.27
CA ARG A 264 19.40 -6.43 1.93
C ARG A 264 19.29 -5.29 0.91
N THR A 265 19.97 -5.42 -0.23
CA THR A 265 19.91 -4.44 -1.32
C THR A 265 18.51 -4.28 -1.85
N ALA A 266 17.77 -5.39 -2.07
CA ALA A 266 16.37 -5.36 -2.49
C ALA A 266 15.48 -4.58 -1.50
N GLY A 267 15.69 -4.77 -0.20
CA GLY A 267 14.98 -4.02 0.85
C GLY A 267 15.29 -2.52 0.80
N PHE A 268 16.57 -2.13 0.67
CA PHE A 268 16.96 -0.73 0.58
C PHE A 268 16.41 -0.04 -0.68
N VAL A 269 16.47 -0.72 -1.81
CA VAL A 269 15.96 -0.20 -3.09
C VAL A 269 14.43 -0.06 -3.06
N ALA A 270 13.69 -1.05 -2.53
CA ALA A 270 12.25 -0.96 -2.34
C ALA A 270 11.88 0.14 -1.33
N GLY A 271 12.64 0.29 -0.23
CA GLY A 271 12.49 1.38 0.72
C GLY A 271 12.70 2.75 0.07
N THR A 272 13.68 2.86 -0.83
CA THR A 272 13.96 4.11 -1.57
C THR A 272 12.80 4.50 -2.50
N TYR A 273 12.11 3.54 -3.13
CA TYR A 273 10.88 3.81 -3.88
C TYR A 273 9.83 4.52 -3.00
N TRP A 274 9.58 4.02 -1.80
CA TRP A 274 8.63 4.62 -0.86
C TRP A 274 9.10 5.98 -0.33
N LEU A 275 10.42 6.15 -0.15
CA LEU A 275 11.01 7.44 0.19
C LEU A 275 10.77 8.47 -0.93
N LEU A 276 10.95 8.08 -2.19
CA LEU A 276 10.63 8.96 -3.32
C LEU A 276 9.13 9.27 -3.40
N MET A 277 8.25 8.35 -3.02
CA MET A 277 6.84 8.65 -2.86
C MET A 277 6.58 9.69 -1.76
N LEU A 278 7.28 9.62 -0.64
CA LEU A 278 7.21 10.66 0.41
C LEU A 278 7.60 12.03 -0.16
N VAL A 279 8.75 12.10 -0.83
CA VAL A 279 9.23 13.34 -1.46
C VAL A 279 8.22 13.87 -2.49
N GLY A 280 7.72 13.01 -3.37
CA GLY A 280 6.74 13.38 -4.38
C GLY A 280 5.43 13.91 -3.79
N ARG A 281 4.92 13.32 -2.70
CA ARG A 281 3.75 13.82 -1.97
C ARG A 281 3.98 15.20 -1.37
N LEU A 282 5.15 15.41 -0.75
CA LEU A 282 5.52 16.72 -0.22
C LEU A 282 5.60 17.77 -1.33
N VAL A 283 6.30 17.49 -2.42
CA VAL A 283 6.39 18.40 -3.57
C VAL A 283 5.02 18.68 -4.17
N SER A 284 4.19 17.65 -4.35
CA SER A 284 2.81 17.80 -4.85
C SER A 284 1.98 18.71 -3.95
N SER A 285 2.15 18.66 -2.63
CA SER A 285 1.38 19.52 -1.72
C SER A 285 1.60 21.01 -1.97
N PHE A 286 2.80 21.40 -2.41
CA PHE A 286 3.12 22.80 -2.79
C PHE A 286 2.60 23.17 -4.19
N ILE A 287 2.45 22.17 -5.07
CA ILE A 287 2.08 22.38 -6.48
C ILE A 287 0.56 22.31 -6.67
N SER A 288 -0.15 21.50 -5.87
CA SER A 288 -1.58 21.20 -6.04
C SER A 288 -2.51 22.42 -6.00
N GLY A 289 -2.08 23.52 -5.38
CA GLY A 289 -2.83 24.79 -5.42
C GLY A 289 -2.72 25.55 -6.74
N LYS A 290 -1.77 25.17 -7.61
CA LYS A 290 -1.46 25.90 -8.87
C LYS A 290 -1.70 25.05 -10.12
N VAL A 291 -1.64 23.74 -10.00
CA VAL A 291 -1.74 22.78 -11.12
C VAL A 291 -2.92 21.85 -10.88
N SER A 292 -3.81 21.71 -11.86
CA SER A 292 -5.01 20.88 -11.76
C SER A 292 -4.66 19.39 -11.56
N SER A 293 -5.51 18.65 -10.83
CA SER A 293 -5.39 17.20 -10.65
C SER A 293 -5.29 16.45 -11.98
N LYS A 294 -6.02 16.91 -13.00
CA LYS A 294 -5.97 16.35 -14.34
C LYS A 294 -4.59 16.52 -14.98
N THR A 295 -3.99 17.70 -14.92
CA THR A 295 -2.66 17.96 -15.49
C THR A 295 -1.59 17.15 -14.76
N GLN A 296 -1.62 17.14 -13.41
CA GLN A 296 -0.70 16.37 -12.60
C GLN A 296 -0.76 14.89 -12.99
N LEU A 297 -1.97 14.28 -12.97
CA LEU A 297 -2.15 12.87 -13.28
C LEU A 297 -1.68 12.52 -14.70
N THR A 298 -1.96 13.39 -15.69
CA THR A 298 -1.52 13.20 -17.08
C THR A 298 0.01 13.17 -17.17
N CYS A 299 0.68 14.18 -16.59
CA CYS A 299 2.15 14.27 -16.65
C CYS A 299 2.82 13.09 -15.97
N VAL A 300 2.41 12.75 -14.72
CA VAL A 300 3.08 11.67 -13.99
C VAL A 300 2.82 10.29 -14.62
N SER A 301 1.64 10.08 -15.22
CA SER A 301 1.35 8.81 -15.90
C SER A 301 2.19 8.65 -17.17
N MET A 302 2.38 9.71 -17.96
CA MET A 302 3.26 9.67 -19.13
C MET A 302 4.71 9.38 -18.74
N VAL A 303 5.23 10.11 -17.73
CA VAL A 303 6.60 9.90 -17.25
C VAL A 303 6.79 8.48 -16.70
N ALA A 304 5.83 7.97 -15.92
CA ALA A 304 5.90 6.61 -15.40
C ALA A 304 5.91 5.55 -16.52
N ILE A 305 5.08 5.71 -17.55
CA ILE A 305 5.08 4.80 -18.72
C ILE A 305 6.45 4.78 -19.40
N ILE A 306 7.04 5.96 -19.64
CA ILE A 306 8.37 6.08 -20.26
C ILE A 306 9.43 5.38 -19.39
N LEU A 307 9.44 5.63 -18.08
CA LEU A 307 10.39 5.02 -17.15
C LEU A 307 10.27 3.50 -17.12
N VAL A 308 9.03 2.97 -17.03
CA VAL A 308 8.81 1.52 -17.00
C VAL A 308 9.21 0.87 -18.32
N ILE A 309 8.83 1.44 -19.47
CA ILE A 309 9.22 0.91 -20.78
C ILE A 309 10.74 0.93 -20.92
N TRP A 310 11.39 2.03 -20.53
CA TRP A 310 12.86 2.09 -20.58
C TRP A 310 13.50 1.03 -19.68
N ALA A 311 12.98 0.84 -18.46
CA ALA A 311 13.45 -0.20 -17.57
C ALA A 311 13.34 -1.61 -18.16
N MET A 312 12.19 -1.91 -18.82
CA MET A 312 11.93 -3.22 -19.43
C MET A 312 12.93 -3.57 -20.55
N PHE A 313 13.35 -2.58 -21.33
CA PHE A 313 14.29 -2.78 -22.44
C PHE A 313 15.75 -2.54 -22.09
N SER A 314 16.04 -2.15 -20.83
CA SER A 314 17.41 -1.98 -20.36
C SER A 314 18.08 -3.34 -20.11
N PRO A 315 19.24 -3.63 -20.71
CA PRO A 315 19.97 -4.88 -20.45
C PRO A 315 20.36 -5.00 -18.98
N VAL A 316 20.27 -6.20 -18.42
CA VAL A 316 20.69 -6.48 -17.02
C VAL A 316 22.18 -6.16 -16.81
N SER A 317 22.99 -6.30 -17.84
CA SER A 317 24.43 -5.96 -17.84
C SER A 317 24.70 -4.46 -17.68
N THR A 318 23.72 -3.60 -17.99
CA THR A 318 23.87 -2.14 -17.78
C THR A 318 23.69 -1.83 -16.30
N GLN A 319 24.83 -1.79 -15.60
CA GLN A 319 24.86 -1.51 -14.15
C GLN A 319 24.99 -0.01 -13.90
N THR A 320 24.37 0.44 -12.84
CA THR A 320 24.48 1.81 -12.34
C THR A 320 24.65 1.82 -10.82
N SER A 321 25.21 2.90 -10.30
CA SER A 321 25.24 3.14 -8.86
C SER A 321 24.11 4.09 -8.51
N MET A 322 23.26 3.72 -7.55
CA MET A 322 22.21 4.58 -7.06
C MET A 322 22.31 4.76 -5.54
N PRO A 323 21.97 5.94 -5.01
CA PRO A 323 21.81 6.12 -3.58
C PRO A 323 20.58 5.34 -3.12
N ALA A 324 20.77 4.39 -2.22
CA ALA A 324 19.71 3.66 -1.56
C ALA A 324 19.64 4.07 -0.09
N PHE A 325 18.44 4.34 0.38
CA PHE A 325 18.24 4.75 1.76
C PHE A 325 18.31 3.54 2.70
N THR A 326 19.19 3.60 3.70
CA THR A 326 19.47 2.49 4.64
C THR A 326 18.78 2.62 5.99
N GLY A 327 17.99 3.70 6.20
CA GLY A 327 17.40 4.04 7.48
C GLY A 327 18.22 5.02 8.31
N SER A 328 19.55 4.95 8.24
CA SER A 328 20.47 5.87 8.93
C SER A 328 21.14 6.86 7.99
N GLY A 329 21.04 6.63 6.67
CA GLY A 329 21.68 7.47 5.65
C GLY A 329 21.47 6.91 4.25
N PHE A 330 22.33 7.30 3.33
CA PHE A 330 22.35 6.80 1.97
C PHE A 330 23.64 6.01 1.71
N GLU A 331 23.49 4.84 1.13
CA GLU A 331 24.59 4.00 0.67
C GLU A 331 24.51 3.87 -0.85
N MET A 332 25.65 3.98 -1.54
CA MET A 332 25.69 3.76 -2.98
C MET A 332 25.69 2.26 -3.27
N VAL A 333 24.61 1.78 -3.88
CA VAL A 333 24.46 0.38 -4.26
C VAL A 333 24.59 0.21 -5.77
N LYS A 334 25.28 -0.84 -6.21
CA LYS A 334 25.33 -1.23 -7.62
C LYS A 334 24.12 -2.08 -7.94
N VAL A 335 23.33 -1.64 -8.92
CA VAL A 335 22.12 -2.32 -9.38
C VAL A 335 21.98 -2.17 -10.91
N PRO A 336 21.21 -3.03 -11.58
CA PRO A 336 20.85 -2.79 -12.98
C PRO A 336 20.14 -1.43 -13.16
N LEU A 337 20.38 -0.77 -14.29
CA LEU A 337 19.73 0.51 -14.63
C LEU A 337 18.20 0.43 -14.53
N SER A 338 17.61 -0.71 -14.89
CA SER A 338 16.20 -0.98 -14.74
C SER A 338 15.68 -0.75 -13.33
N ALA A 339 16.46 -1.11 -12.30
CA ALA A 339 16.07 -0.90 -10.90
C ALA A 339 15.98 0.59 -10.54
N LEU A 340 16.96 1.40 -10.96
CA LEU A 340 16.92 2.85 -10.77
C LEU A 340 15.69 3.47 -11.44
N LEU A 341 15.40 3.11 -12.70
CA LEU A 341 14.26 3.64 -13.44
C LEU A 341 12.92 3.27 -12.77
N LEU A 342 12.80 2.05 -12.27
CA LEU A 342 11.61 1.60 -11.54
C LEU A 342 11.46 2.30 -10.19
N VAL A 343 12.55 2.57 -9.48
CA VAL A 343 12.53 3.34 -8.22
C VAL A 343 12.07 4.77 -8.45
N LEU A 344 12.50 5.41 -9.55
CA LEU A 344 12.05 6.76 -9.92
C LEU A 344 10.54 6.85 -10.17
N CYS A 345 9.87 5.74 -10.51
CA CYS A 345 8.41 5.70 -10.61
C CYS A 345 7.72 6.03 -9.28
N GLY A 346 8.41 5.91 -8.14
CA GLY A 346 7.87 6.33 -6.83
C GLY A 346 7.49 7.81 -6.78
N LEU A 347 8.23 8.68 -7.47
CA LEU A 347 7.85 10.09 -7.62
C LEU A 347 6.54 10.25 -8.41
N CYS A 348 6.34 9.44 -9.44
CA CYS A 348 5.15 9.51 -10.30
C CYS A 348 3.91 8.98 -9.57
N THR A 349 4.03 7.81 -8.90
CA THR A 349 2.92 7.18 -8.19
C THR A 349 2.46 7.98 -6.97
N SER A 350 3.32 8.82 -6.42
CA SER A 350 3.08 9.60 -5.20
C SER A 350 1.81 10.46 -5.24
N VAL A 351 1.49 11.04 -6.38
CA VAL A 351 0.36 11.97 -6.57
C VAL A 351 -0.89 11.31 -7.14
N MET A 352 -0.79 10.06 -7.64
CA MET A 352 -1.87 9.44 -8.39
C MET A 352 -3.10 9.15 -7.54
N TRP A 353 -2.94 8.67 -6.28
CA TRP A 353 -4.08 8.39 -5.40
C TRP A 353 -5.00 9.58 -5.25
N GLY A 354 -4.44 10.72 -4.81
CA GLY A 354 -5.23 11.93 -4.52
C GLY A 354 -5.87 12.51 -5.79
N THR A 355 -5.15 12.53 -6.89
CA THR A 355 -5.64 13.07 -8.16
C THR A 355 -6.71 12.18 -8.81
N ILE A 356 -6.59 10.85 -8.72
CA ILE A 356 -7.62 9.90 -9.20
C ILE A 356 -8.89 10.06 -8.36
N PHE A 357 -8.75 10.11 -7.02
CA PHE A 357 -9.89 10.27 -6.13
C PHE A 357 -10.61 11.60 -6.40
N ASP A 358 -9.88 12.71 -6.47
CA ASP A 358 -10.43 14.03 -6.71
C ASP A 358 -11.25 14.08 -8.00
N LEU A 359 -10.69 13.58 -9.10
CA LEU A 359 -11.36 13.52 -10.39
C LEU A 359 -12.55 12.53 -10.42
N ALA A 360 -12.46 11.44 -9.67
CA ALA A 360 -13.52 10.43 -9.63
C ALA A 360 -14.77 10.89 -8.87
N VAL A 361 -14.58 11.68 -7.79
CA VAL A 361 -15.70 12.15 -6.95
C VAL A 361 -16.24 13.52 -7.34
N GLU A 362 -15.66 14.15 -8.36
CA GLU A 362 -16.08 15.46 -8.84
C GLU A 362 -17.56 15.45 -9.24
N GLY A 363 -18.36 16.37 -8.69
CA GLY A 363 -19.77 16.50 -9.00
C GLY A 363 -20.71 15.46 -8.39
N LEU A 364 -20.23 14.52 -7.56
CA LEU A 364 -21.09 13.49 -6.94
C LEU A 364 -21.94 14.00 -5.76
N GLY A 365 -21.63 15.15 -5.18
CA GLY A 365 -22.39 15.72 -4.05
C GLY A 365 -22.60 14.73 -2.91
N ALA A 366 -23.85 14.49 -2.52
CA ALA A 366 -24.23 13.58 -1.43
C ALA A 366 -23.83 12.10 -1.69
N ALA A 367 -23.60 11.71 -2.94
CA ALA A 367 -23.17 10.34 -3.29
C ALA A 367 -21.70 10.05 -2.93
N THR A 368 -20.90 11.06 -2.58
CA THR A 368 -19.46 10.92 -2.26
C THR A 368 -19.18 9.91 -1.15
N ASN A 369 -20.03 9.84 -0.11
CA ASN A 369 -19.85 8.88 0.98
C ASN A 369 -19.98 7.42 0.51
N LYS A 370 -20.97 7.13 -0.34
CA LYS A 370 -21.12 5.80 -0.96
C LYS A 370 -19.97 5.50 -1.93
N ALA A 371 -19.55 6.52 -2.68
CA ALA A 371 -18.43 6.44 -3.60
C ALA A 371 -17.14 6.03 -2.89
N SER A 372 -16.86 6.60 -1.72
CA SER A 372 -15.66 6.27 -0.93
C SER A 372 -15.60 4.80 -0.51
N GLY A 373 -16.73 4.19 -0.14
CA GLY A 373 -16.79 2.77 0.20
C GLY A 373 -16.47 1.86 -1.00
N ILE A 374 -17.04 2.17 -2.19
CA ILE A 374 -16.74 1.45 -3.43
C ILE A 374 -15.26 1.62 -3.81
N PHE A 375 -14.74 2.84 -3.66
CA PHE A 375 -13.36 3.16 -3.93
C PHE A 375 -12.41 2.32 -3.06
N MET A 376 -12.71 2.18 -1.76
CA MET A 376 -11.95 1.33 -0.85
C MET A 376 -12.02 -0.16 -1.19
N ALA A 377 -13.17 -0.67 -1.64
CA ALA A 377 -13.26 -2.06 -2.09
C ALA A 377 -12.32 -2.34 -3.28
N MET A 378 -12.13 -1.36 -4.17
CA MET A 378 -11.27 -1.49 -5.36
C MET A 378 -9.77 -1.42 -5.07
N VAL A 379 -9.37 -1.12 -3.84
CA VAL A 379 -7.98 -1.27 -3.36
C VAL A 379 -7.47 -2.71 -3.48
N VAL A 380 -8.37 -3.68 -3.64
CA VAL A 380 -8.04 -5.08 -3.98
C VAL A 380 -7.13 -5.22 -5.21
N GLY A 381 -7.07 -4.22 -6.08
CA GLY A 381 -6.12 -4.15 -7.19
C GLY A 381 -4.67 -4.31 -6.77
N GLY A 382 -4.30 -3.85 -5.56
CA GLY A 382 -2.98 -4.04 -4.94
C GLY A 382 -2.61 -5.49 -4.61
N GLY A 383 -3.59 -6.39 -4.62
CA GLY A 383 -3.35 -7.83 -4.52
C GLY A 383 -3.37 -8.52 -5.89
N ILE A 384 -4.40 -8.24 -6.68
CA ILE A 384 -4.66 -8.94 -7.95
C ILE A 384 -3.58 -8.64 -8.99
N LEU A 385 -3.25 -7.36 -9.20
CA LEU A 385 -2.27 -7.02 -10.24
C LEU A 385 -0.85 -7.49 -9.91
N PRO A 386 -0.31 -7.32 -8.70
CA PRO A 386 1.00 -7.86 -8.35
C PRO A 386 1.06 -9.40 -8.44
N LEU A 387 -0.05 -10.09 -8.09
CA LEU A 387 -0.13 -11.54 -8.27
C LEU A 387 -0.05 -11.93 -9.75
N LEU A 388 -0.86 -11.27 -10.61
CA LEU A 388 -0.82 -11.47 -12.05
C LEU A 388 0.56 -11.14 -12.63
N GLN A 389 1.16 -10.03 -12.21
CA GLN A 389 2.50 -9.61 -12.63
C GLN A 389 3.53 -10.68 -12.29
N ASN A 390 3.50 -11.22 -11.07
CA ASN A 390 4.46 -12.22 -10.62
C ASN A 390 4.19 -13.62 -11.22
N PHE A 391 2.94 -13.94 -11.55
CA PHE A 391 2.62 -15.11 -12.34
C PHE A 391 3.24 -15.03 -13.76
N ILE A 392 3.19 -13.86 -14.40
CA ILE A 392 3.86 -13.60 -15.67
C ILE A 392 5.38 -13.66 -15.50
N ALA A 393 5.92 -13.11 -14.39
CA ALA A 393 7.35 -13.17 -14.10
C ALA A 393 7.86 -14.62 -13.99
N ASP A 394 7.09 -15.52 -13.41
CA ASP A 394 7.42 -16.94 -13.31
C ASP A 394 7.47 -17.63 -14.68
N LYS A 395 6.69 -17.17 -15.66
CA LYS A 395 6.58 -17.77 -17.00
C LYS A 395 7.48 -17.10 -18.03
N ALA A 396 7.56 -15.79 -18.03
CA ALA A 396 8.20 -14.98 -19.07
C ALA A 396 9.40 -14.14 -18.55
N GLY A 397 9.67 -14.16 -17.24
CA GLY A 397 10.70 -13.37 -16.61
C GLY A 397 10.21 -12.03 -16.04
N TYR A 398 11.05 -11.40 -15.20
CA TYR A 398 10.68 -10.19 -14.44
C TYR A 398 10.36 -9.00 -15.35
N MET A 399 11.21 -8.66 -16.31
CA MET A 399 11.02 -7.46 -17.13
C MET A 399 9.76 -7.55 -18.02
N PRO A 400 9.45 -8.65 -18.72
CA PRO A 400 8.19 -8.79 -19.45
C PRO A 400 6.94 -8.68 -18.58
N SER A 401 7.02 -9.01 -17.28
CA SER A 401 5.87 -8.90 -16.38
C SER A 401 5.41 -7.45 -16.15
N TYR A 402 6.29 -6.48 -16.38
CA TYR A 402 5.96 -5.05 -16.24
C TYR A 402 4.99 -4.54 -17.32
N TRP A 403 4.66 -5.32 -18.35
CA TRP A 403 3.56 -4.97 -19.26
C TRP A 403 2.22 -4.83 -18.54
N VAL A 404 2.00 -5.55 -17.44
CA VAL A 404 0.82 -5.36 -16.56
C VAL A 404 0.80 -3.94 -15.99
N ILE A 405 1.95 -3.45 -15.57
CA ILE A 405 2.11 -2.09 -15.04
C ILE A 405 1.88 -1.05 -16.13
N VAL A 406 2.46 -1.25 -17.33
CA VAL A 406 2.26 -0.34 -18.47
C VAL A 406 0.78 -0.28 -18.88
N ALA A 407 0.08 -1.41 -18.93
CA ALA A 407 -1.35 -1.43 -19.22
C ALA A 407 -2.17 -0.67 -18.17
N GLY A 408 -1.84 -0.83 -16.88
CA GLY A 408 -2.46 -0.08 -15.79
C GLY A 408 -2.23 1.43 -15.91
N LEU A 409 -0.99 1.85 -16.14
CA LEU A 409 -0.63 3.26 -16.34
C LEU A 409 -1.28 3.87 -17.59
N ALA A 410 -1.38 3.11 -18.68
CA ALA A 410 -2.06 3.55 -19.90
C ALA A 410 -3.54 3.83 -19.65
N PHE A 411 -4.23 2.98 -18.89
CA PHE A 411 -5.62 3.25 -18.49
C PHE A 411 -5.74 4.48 -17.57
N ILE A 412 -4.82 4.65 -16.62
CA ILE A 412 -4.79 5.83 -15.74
C ILE A 412 -4.59 7.11 -16.57
N LEU A 413 -3.71 7.07 -17.57
CA LEU A 413 -3.53 8.17 -18.52
C LEU A 413 -4.80 8.45 -19.32
N PHE A 414 -5.47 7.40 -19.84
CA PHE A 414 -6.77 7.54 -20.49
C PHE A 414 -7.80 8.18 -19.54
N PHE A 415 -7.87 7.73 -18.29
CA PHE A 415 -8.76 8.32 -17.29
C PHE A 415 -8.46 9.81 -17.10
N ALA A 416 -7.21 10.20 -16.94
CA ALA A 416 -6.80 11.59 -16.78
C ALA A 416 -7.22 12.46 -17.96
N VAL A 417 -6.97 12.03 -19.20
CA VAL A 417 -7.18 12.82 -20.41
C VAL A 417 -8.65 12.88 -20.83
N ALA A 418 -9.35 11.76 -20.81
CA ALA A 418 -10.68 11.60 -21.40
C ALA A 418 -11.74 11.07 -20.42
N GLY A 419 -11.38 10.08 -19.58
CA GLY A 419 -12.33 9.36 -18.72
C GLY A 419 -12.90 10.17 -17.56
N SER A 420 -12.16 11.15 -17.07
CA SER A 420 -12.53 12.01 -15.93
C SER A 420 -13.50 13.13 -16.26
N LYS A 421 -13.90 13.31 -17.54
CA LYS A 421 -14.83 14.37 -17.93
C LYS A 421 -16.21 14.12 -17.28
N VAL A 422 -16.62 15.05 -16.42
CA VAL A 422 -17.97 15.05 -15.84
C VAL A 422 -18.96 15.33 -16.98
N LYS A 423 -19.71 14.32 -17.40
CA LYS A 423 -20.90 14.55 -18.21
C LYS A 423 -22.05 14.79 -17.23
N LYS A 424 -22.59 16.01 -17.26
CA LYS A 424 -23.92 16.25 -16.67
C LYS A 424 -24.88 15.26 -17.32
N ALA A 425 -25.56 14.46 -16.48
CA ALA A 425 -26.63 13.58 -16.92
C ALA A 425 -27.76 14.40 -17.49
#